data_dd9a66c8f099da12ae9af6df4d02ee4e
#
_entry.id   dd9a66c8f099da12ae9af6df4d02ee4e
#
_cell.length_a   1.000
_cell.length_b   1.000
_cell.length_c   1.000
_cell.angle_alpha   90.00
_cell.angle_beta   90.00
_cell.angle_gamma   90.00
#
_symmetry.space_group_name_H-M   'P 1'
#
loop_
_entity.id
_entity.type
_entity.pdbx_description
1 polymer ?
#
loop_
_entity_poly.entity_id
_entity_poly.type
_entity_poly.pdbx_seq_one_letter_code
_entity_poly.pdbx_strand_id
1 'polypeptide(L)'
;DAETGYKSDYDFLVVVDTEEQAADVMLWAELERRVRAIIGETPLTLIVHDVKFVNREIRIGQYFFSDIANEGVMLYDSRRFTLAKPKALNAEERLALAERNFASWFDSAGKFWRSSRDAGARLWLKEAAFLLHQATERYYHSAILVHTGYKQRTHDIELLGNLAGEQHALMVDVLPKTEPEEKH
;
A
#
# COMPACT_ATOMS: atom_id res chain seq x y z
N ASP A 1 9.79 22.07 15.18
CA ASP A 1 9.34 20.70 14.96
C ASP A 1 7.96 20.58 15.57
N ALA A 2 6.93 20.71 14.72
CA ALA A 2 5.56 20.49 15.13
C ALA A 2 5.41 18.98 15.37
N GLU A 3 5.05 18.58 16.56
CA GLU A 3 4.60 17.23 16.89
C GLU A 3 3.36 16.89 16.05
N THR A 4 3.60 16.39 14.84
CA THR A 4 2.58 15.62 14.17
C THR A 4 2.46 14.33 14.99
N GLY A 5 1.30 14.05 15.58
CA GLY A 5 1.06 12.85 16.42
C GLY A 5 1.13 11.52 15.64
N TYR A 6 1.94 11.48 14.59
CA TYR A 6 2.23 10.30 13.77
C TYR A 6 3.38 9.54 14.42
N LYS A 7 3.09 8.41 15.06
CA LYS A 7 4.11 7.46 15.48
C LYS A 7 4.57 6.70 14.23
N SER A 8 5.87 6.75 13.95
CA SER A 8 6.50 5.87 12.95
C SER A 8 6.27 4.41 13.32
N ASP A 9 5.98 3.58 12.33
CA ASP A 9 5.86 2.13 12.46
C ASP A 9 7.11 1.43 11.93
N TYR A 10 7.31 0.19 12.38
CA TYR A 10 8.34 -0.69 11.84
C TYR A 10 7.71 -1.65 10.82
N ASP A 11 8.16 -1.56 9.57
CA ASP A 11 7.84 -2.52 8.53
C ASP A 11 9.00 -3.49 8.34
N PHE A 12 8.81 -4.76 8.70
CA PHE A 12 9.81 -5.81 8.49
C PHE A 12 9.38 -6.74 7.36
N LEU A 13 10.23 -6.86 6.35
CA LEU A 13 10.12 -7.92 5.36
C LEU A 13 11.01 -9.10 5.79
N VAL A 14 10.39 -10.24 6.05
CA VAL A 14 11.07 -11.51 6.29
C VAL A 14 10.99 -12.38 5.05
N VAL A 15 12.14 -12.73 4.51
CA VAL A 15 12.25 -13.60 3.33
C VAL A 15 12.70 -14.98 3.77
N VAL A 16 11.91 -15.99 3.43
CA VAL A 16 12.17 -17.41 3.77
C VAL A 16 12.38 -18.26 2.54
N ASP A 17 12.83 -19.51 2.72
CA ASP A 17 13.17 -20.40 1.61
C ASP A 17 11.94 -20.88 0.84
N THR A 18 10.83 -21.16 1.52
CA THR A 18 9.66 -21.83 0.94
C THR A 18 8.34 -21.14 1.28
N GLU A 19 7.34 -21.38 0.43
CA GLU A 19 5.97 -20.88 0.64
C GLU A 19 5.34 -21.45 1.91
N GLU A 20 5.62 -22.71 2.24
CA GLU A 20 5.11 -23.36 3.47
C GLU A 20 5.63 -22.66 4.72
N GLN A 21 6.91 -22.24 4.71
CA GLN A 21 7.46 -21.45 5.80
C GLN A 21 6.81 -20.06 5.90
N ALA A 22 6.56 -19.43 4.75
CA ALA A 22 5.87 -18.13 4.74
C ALA A 22 4.42 -18.22 5.23
N ALA A 23 3.75 -19.35 4.97
CA ALA A 23 2.36 -19.60 5.34
C ALA A 23 2.16 -20.06 6.79
N ASP A 24 3.22 -20.26 7.58
CA ASP A 24 3.12 -20.69 8.99
C ASP A 24 2.65 -19.54 9.90
N VAL A 25 1.34 -19.30 9.87
CA VAL A 25 0.69 -18.22 10.64
C VAL A 25 1.01 -18.28 12.13
N MET A 26 1.11 -19.51 12.72
CA MET A 26 1.36 -19.66 14.16
C MET A 26 2.78 -19.23 14.53
N LEU A 27 3.76 -19.61 13.72
CA LEU A 27 5.15 -19.20 13.90
C LEU A 27 5.28 -17.67 13.85
N TRP A 28 4.71 -17.05 12.81
CA TRP A 28 4.85 -15.61 12.60
C TRP A 28 4.09 -14.79 13.64
N ALA A 29 2.91 -15.22 14.05
CA ALA A 29 2.17 -14.58 15.14
C ALA A 29 2.94 -14.62 16.47
N GLU A 30 3.58 -15.73 16.80
CA GLU A 30 4.41 -15.84 18.01
C GLU A 30 5.67 -14.97 17.90
N LEU A 31 6.33 -14.92 16.76
CA LEU A 31 7.47 -14.04 16.53
C LEU A 31 7.09 -12.56 16.62
N GLU A 32 5.98 -12.17 16.01
CA GLU A 32 5.47 -10.80 16.10
C GLU A 32 5.19 -10.42 17.55
N ARG A 33 4.55 -11.29 18.32
CA ARG A 33 4.31 -11.08 19.74
C ARG A 33 5.62 -10.85 20.54
N ARG A 34 6.66 -11.63 20.24
CA ARG A 34 7.98 -11.47 20.89
C ARG A 34 8.67 -10.17 20.52
N VAL A 35 8.63 -9.79 19.26
CA VAL A 35 9.20 -8.52 18.78
C VAL A 35 8.46 -7.34 19.42
N ARG A 36 7.13 -7.37 19.45
CA ARG A 36 6.31 -6.34 20.11
C ARG A 36 6.66 -6.19 21.60
N ALA A 37 6.98 -7.27 22.29
CA ALA A 37 7.41 -7.22 23.70
C ALA A 37 8.75 -6.48 23.88
N ILE A 38 9.59 -6.42 22.84
CA ILE A 38 10.88 -5.73 22.85
C ILE A 38 10.75 -4.27 22.46
N ILE A 39 9.98 -3.98 21.39
CA ILE A 39 9.86 -2.62 20.83
C ILE A 39 8.81 -1.76 21.52
N GLY A 40 8.02 -2.35 22.42
CA GLY A 40 7.01 -1.64 23.20
C GLY A 40 5.80 -1.22 22.37
N GLU A 41 5.38 0.05 22.51
CA GLU A 41 4.18 0.60 21.88
C GLU A 41 4.34 0.99 20.40
N THR A 42 5.53 0.84 19.83
CA THR A 42 5.74 1.18 18.41
C THR A 42 5.01 0.17 17.53
N PRO A 43 4.17 0.61 16.59
CA PRO A 43 3.48 -0.29 15.67
C PRO A 43 4.48 -1.13 14.87
N LEU A 44 4.12 -2.38 14.62
CA LEU A 44 4.94 -3.33 13.87
C LEU A 44 4.08 -4.00 12.80
N THR A 45 4.57 -3.99 11.58
CA THR A 45 4.06 -4.80 10.48
C THR A 45 5.10 -5.85 10.12
N LEU A 46 4.73 -7.12 10.22
CA LEU A 46 5.56 -8.23 9.80
C LEU A 46 5.04 -8.78 8.47
N ILE A 47 5.82 -8.63 7.41
CA ILE A 47 5.48 -9.07 6.05
C ILE A 47 6.38 -10.26 5.72
N VAL A 48 5.77 -11.43 5.48
CA VAL A 48 6.53 -12.65 5.25
C VAL A 48 6.23 -13.23 3.87
N HIS A 49 7.28 -13.49 3.09
CA HIS A 49 7.18 -14.13 1.78
C HIS A 49 8.36 -15.06 1.52
N ASP A 50 8.15 -16.05 0.65
CA ASP A 50 9.23 -16.86 0.14
C ASP A 50 10.10 -16.10 -0.87
N VAL A 51 11.34 -16.54 -1.03
CA VAL A 51 12.33 -15.88 -1.89
C VAL A 51 11.93 -15.86 -3.37
N LYS A 52 11.18 -16.86 -3.85
CA LYS A 52 10.75 -16.91 -5.25
C LYS A 52 9.71 -15.83 -5.53
N PHE A 53 8.75 -15.68 -4.60
CA PHE A 53 7.76 -14.60 -4.65
C PHE A 53 8.44 -13.23 -4.64
N VAL A 54 9.29 -12.94 -3.64
CA VAL A 54 9.97 -11.65 -3.51
C VAL A 54 10.79 -11.32 -4.75
N ASN A 55 11.59 -12.27 -5.24
CA ASN A 55 12.40 -12.09 -6.44
C ASN A 55 11.58 -11.88 -7.70
N ARG A 56 10.40 -12.51 -7.81
CA ARG A 56 9.49 -12.26 -8.92
C ARG A 56 8.97 -10.83 -8.87
N GLU A 57 8.47 -10.39 -7.71
CA GLU A 57 7.89 -9.05 -7.53
C GLU A 57 8.93 -7.93 -7.77
N ILE A 58 10.18 -8.11 -7.33
CA ILE A 58 11.28 -7.18 -7.64
C ILE A 58 11.53 -7.11 -9.16
N ARG A 59 11.60 -8.27 -9.85
CA ARG A 59 11.89 -8.31 -11.29
C ARG A 59 10.82 -7.64 -12.15
N ILE A 60 9.55 -7.72 -11.74
CA ILE A 60 8.43 -7.08 -12.45
C ILE A 60 8.22 -5.63 -12.00
N GLY A 61 9.05 -5.11 -11.09
CA GLY A 61 9.02 -3.72 -10.65
C GLY A 61 7.84 -3.38 -9.74
N GLN A 62 7.32 -4.36 -8.98
CA GLN A 62 6.26 -4.06 -8.01
C GLN A 62 6.84 -3.10 -6.97
N TYR A 63 6.18 -1.94 -6.81
CA TYR A 63 6.71 -0.77 -6.10
C TYR A 63 7.22 -1.10 -4.68
N PHE A 64 6.42 -1.81 -3.87
CA PHE A 64 6.77 -2.14 -2.48
C PHE A 64 8.07 -2.93 -2.36
N PHE A 65 8.23 -4.00 -3.17
CA PHE A 65 9.44 -4.82 -3.13
C PHE A 65 10.63 -4.14 -3.77
N SER A 66 10.39 -3.28 -4.76
CA SER A 66 11.45 -2.47 -5.40
C SER A 66 11.98 -1.42 -4.43
N ASP A 67 11.11 -0.75 -3.68
CA ASP A 67 11.48 0.24 -2.66
C ASP A 67 12.30 -0.41 -1.54
N ILE A 68 11.83 -1.56 -1.01
CA ILE A 68 12.60 -2.31 0.00
C ILE A 68 13.96 -2.73 -0.53
N ALA A 69 14.05 -3.18 -1.78
CA ALA A 69 15.34 -3.61 -2.36
C ALA A 69 16.32 -2.44 -2.59
N ASN A 70 15.80 -1.21 -2.79
CA ASN A 70 16.62 0.00 -2.99
C ASN A 70 16.95 0.73 -1.69
N GLU A 71 16.00 0.82 -0.77
CA GLU A 71 16.05 1.70 0.40
C GLU A 71 16.05 0.94 1.74
N GLY A 72 15.70 -0.35 1.71
CA GLY A 72 15.60 -1.17 2.91
C GLY A 72 16.94 -1.40 3.59
N VAL A 73 16.92 -1.46 4.92
CA VAL A 73 18.11 -1.81 5.72
C VAL A 73 18.12 -3.30 5.95
N MET A 74 19.16 -3.97 5.45
CA MET A 74 19.38 -5.40 5.69
C MET A 74 19.81 -5.63 7.14
N LEU A 75 18.90 -6.18 7.94
CA LEU A 75 19.17 -6.46 9.36
C LEU A 75 19.86 -7.83 9.56
N TYR A 76 19.51 -8.81 8.73
CA TYR A 76 20.07 -10.15 8.80
C TYR A 76 20.12 -10.78 7.41
N ASP A 77 21.25 -11.39 7.06
CA ASP A 77 21.44 -12.16 5.82
C ASP A 77 21.96 -13.56 6.15
N SER A 78 21.14 -14.58 5.89
CA SER A 78 21.50 -15.99 6.07
C SER A 78 22.51 -16.49 5.04
N ARG A 79 22.73 -15.75 3.94
CA ARG A 79 23.54 -16.11 2.76
C ARG A 79 23.08 -17.39 2.04
N ARG A 80 21.85 -17.84 2.31
CA ARG A 80 21.28 -19.06 1.69
C ARG A 80 20.71 -18.80 0.31
N PHE A 81 20.28 -17.56 0.03
CA PHE A 81 19.73 -17.14 -1.25
C PHE A 81 20.07 -15.69 -1.55
N THR A 82 19.94 -15.31 -2.80
CA THR A 82 20.20 -13.94 -3.25
C THR A 82 18.90 -13.28 -3.68
N LEU A 83 18.66 -12.06 -3.18
CA LEU A 83 17.57 -11.23 -3.66
C LEU A 83 17.88 -10.66 -5.05
N ALA A 84 16.84 -10.59 -5.88
CA ALA A 84 16.94 -9.92 -7.18
C ALA A 84 17.24 -8.44 -6.99
N LYS A 85 17.87 -7.84 -8.00
CA LYS A 85 18.08 -6.40 -8.04
C LYS A 85 16.96 -5.75 -8.86
N PRO A 86 16.40 -4.62 -8.41
CA PRO A 86 15.50 -3.81 -9.23
C PRO A 86 16.17 -3.44 -10.55
N LYS A 87 15.38 -3.43 -11.61
CA LYS A 87 15.86 -3.00 -12.94
C LYS A 87 14.94 -1.92 -13.49
N ALA A 88 15.48 -1.07 -14.37
CA ALA A 88 14.63 -0.17 -15.16
C ALA A 88 13.74 -1.00 -16.09
N LEU A 89 12.43 -0.80 -15.99
CA LEU A 89 11.45 -1.45 -16.85
C LEU A 89 11.40 -0.77 -18.23
N ASN A 90 11.28 -1.55 -19.29
CA ASN A 90 11.00 -1.02 -20.61
C ASN A 90 9.52 -0.56 -20.73
N ALA A 91 9.12 0.01 -21.87
CA ALA A 91 7.78 0.57 -22.06
C ALA A 91 6.66 -0.49 -21.93
N GLU A 92 6.88 -1.69 -22.47
CA GLU A 92 5.92 -2.80 -22.41
C GLU A 92 5.79 -3.33 -20.97
N GLU A 93 6.89 -3.50 -20.27
CA GLU A 93 6.90 -3.93 -18.87
C GLU A 93 6.22 -2.90 -17.95
N ARG A 94 6.43 -1.59 -18.21
CA ARG A 94 5.73 -0.52 -17.47
C ARG A 94 4.23 -0.54 -17.72
N LEU A 95 3.81 -0.74 -18.98
CA LEU A 95 2.39 -0.84 -19.31
C LEU A 95 1.74 -2.05 -18.60
N ALA A 96 2.35 -3.21 -18.70
CA ALA A 96 1.84 -4.42 -18.03
C ALA A 96 1.75 -4.26 -16.51
N LEU A 97 2.72 -3.58 -15.88
CA LEU A 97 2.67 -3.24 -14.46
C LEU A 97 1.53 -2.26 -14.15
N ALA A 98 1.36 -1.22 -14.96
CA ALA A 98 0.30 -0.23 -14.79
C ALA A 98 -1.09 -0.87 -14.93
N GLU A 99 -1.30 -1.72 -15.92
CA GLU A 99 -2.56 -2.46 -16.12
C GLU A 99 -2.88 -3.37 -14.93
N ARG A 100 -1.88 -4.10 -14.42
CA ARG A 100 -2.04 -4.96 -13.24
C ARG A 100 -2.40 -4.16 -11.99
N ASN A 101 -1.69 -3.06 -11.74
CA ASN A 101 -1.95 -2.18 -10.61
C ASN A 101 -3.34 -1.55 -10.72
N PHE A 102 -3.70 -1.06 -11.90
CA PHE A 102 -5.02 -0.52 -12.16
C PHE A 102 -6.11 -1.55 -11.86
N ALA A 103 -6.03 -2.73 -12.47
CA ALA A 103 -7.04 -3.77 -12.29
C ALA A 103 -7.24 -4.12 -10.80
N SER A 104 -6.14 -4.27 -10.06
CA SER A 104 -6.20 -4.62 -8.64
C SER A 104 -6.82 -3.51 -7.78
N TRP A 105 -6.32 -2.28 -7.91
CA TRP A 105 -6.75 -1.16 -7.07
C TRP A 105 -8.14 -0.65 -7.45
N PHE A 106 -8.43 -0.54 -8.75
CA PHE A 106 -9.73 -0.08 -9.26
C PHE A 106 -10.86 -1.06 -8.93
N ASP A 107 -10.65 -2.37 -9.11
CA ASP A 107 -11.65 -3.38 -8.74
C ASP A 107 -11.91 -3.37 -7.23
N SER A 108 -10.85 -3.27 -6.43
CA SER A 108 -10.98 -3.16 -4.96
C SER A 108 -11.75 -1.90 -4.56
N ALA A 109 -11.45 -0.75 -5.17
CA ALA A 109 -12.18 0.50 -4.94
C ALA A 109 -13.69 0.34 -5.25
N GLY A 110 -14.01 -0.30 -6.37
CA GLY A 110 -15.39 -0.59 -6.76
C GLY A 110 -16.13 -1.49 -5.77
N LYS A 111 -15.44 -2.44 -5.13
CA LYS A 111 -16.02 -3.29 -4.07
C LYS A 111 -16.34 -2.46 -2.83
N PHE A 112 -15.41 -1.63 -2.36
CA PHE A 112 -15.63 -0.72 -1.23
C PHE A 112 -16.77 0.26 -1.50
N TRP A 113 -16.82 0.84 -2.70
CA TRP A 113 -17.90 1.74 -3.10
C TRP A 113 -19.27 1.07 -3.08
N ARG A 114 -19.41 -0.14 -3.62
CA ARG A 114 -20.68 -0.90 -3.55
C ARG A 114 -21.07 -1.20 -2.11
N SER A 115 -20.13 -1.65 -1.29
CA SER A 115 -20.36 -1.90 0.14
C SER A 115 -20.78 -0.64 0.91
N SER A 116 -20.19 0.51 0.56
CA SER A 116 -20.60 1.81 1.13
C SER A 116 -22.08 2.13 0.81
N ARG A 117 -22.50 1.93 -0.44
CA ARG A 117 -23.89 2.14 -0.85
C ARG A 117 -24.86 1.20 -0.11
N ASP A 118 -24.48 -0.07 0.03
CA ASP A 118 -25.29 -1.06 0.76
C ASP A 118 -25.42 -0.72 2.23
N ALA A 119 -24.35 -0.24 2.88
CA ALA A 119 -24.37 0.23 4.26
C ALA A 119 -25.24 1.50 4.40
N GLY A 120 -25.11 2.44 3.45
CA GLY A 120 -25.93 3.65 3.41
C GLY A 120 -27.44 3.34 3.26
N ALA A 121 -27.81 2.39 2.40
CA ALA A 121 -29.18 1.96 2.23
C ALA A 121 -29.79 1.34 3.52
N ARG A 122 -28.93 0.85 4.42
CA ARG A 122 -29.31 0.32 5.74
C ARG A 122 -29.22 1.37 6.85
N LEU A 123 -28.91 2.63 6.51
CA LEU A 123 -28.68 3.74 7.44
C LEU A 123 -27.50 3.53 8.40
N TRP A 124 -26.54 2.69 8.03
CA TRP A 124 -25.28 2.50 8.76
C TRP A 124 -24.28 3.56 8.33
N LEU A 125 -24.54 4.80 8.75
CA LEU A 125 -23.88 5.97 8.19
C LEU A 125 -22.38 6.04 8.48
N LYS A 126 -21.94 5.57 9.66
CA LYS A 126 -20.51 5.55 10.03
C LYS A 126 -19.74 4.55 9.18
N GLU A 127 -20.29 3.36 9.01
CA GLU A 127 -19.72 2.30 8.18
C GLU A 127 -19.71 2.71 6.70
N ALA A 128 -20.80 3.32 6.24
CA ALA A 128 -20.89 3.84 4.87
C ALA A 128 -19.82 4.90 4.60
N ALA A 129 -19.62 5.85 5.51
CA ALA A 129 -18.59 6.88 5.40
C ALA A 129 -17.17 6.28 5.38
N PHE A 130 -16.88 5.34 6.27
CA PHE A 130 -15.59 4.64 6.30
C PHE A 130 -15.31 3.89 4.99
N LEU A 131 -16.29 3.13 4.50
CA LEU A 131 -16.17 2.37 3.26
C LEU A 131 -16.02 3.29 2.04
N LEU A 132 -16.71 4.45 2.04
CA LEU A 132 -16.57 5.45 0.99
C LEU A 132 -15.18 6.07 0.99
N HIS A 133 -14.64 6.40 2.17
CA HIS A 133 -13.26 6.87 2.31
C HIS A 133 -12.28 5.86 1.73
N GLN A 134 -12.42 4.58 2.08
CA GLN A 134 -11.58 3.50 1.53
C GLN A 134 -11.72 3.35 0.01
N ALA A 135 -12.91 3.53 -0.54
CA ALA A 135 -13.12 3.52 -1.98
C ALA A 135 -12.38 4.68 -2.66
N THR A 136 -12.54 5.90 -2.13
CA THR A 136 -11.92 7.12 -2.67
C THR A 136 -10.40 7.03 -2.64
N GLU A 137 -9.82 6.64 -1.51
CA GLU A 137 -8.39 6.39 -1.36
C GLU A 137 -7.86 5.45 -2.44
N ARG A 138 -8.55 4.31 -2.65
CA ARG A 138 -8.13 3.30 -3.62
C ARG A 138 -8.28 3.77 -5.07
N TYR A 139 -9.29 4.55 -5.40
CA TYR A 139 -9.44 5.14 -6.73
C TYR A 139 -8.28 6.11 -7.04
N TYR A 140 -7.90 6.98 -6.10
CA TYR A 140 -6.75 7.85 -6.27
C TYR A 140 -5.44 7.06 -6.40
N HIS A 141 -5.23 6.06 -5.55
CA HIS A 141 -4.05 5.19 -5.69
C HIS A 141 -4.00 4.47 -7.03
N SER A 142 -5.15 4.02 -7.57
CA SER A 142 -5.16 3.38 -8.89
C SER A 142 -4.70 4.34 -9.99
N ALA A 143 -5.14 5.59 -9.94
CA ALA A 143 -4.74 6.61 -10.91
C ALA A 143 -3.24 6.97 -10.76
N ILE A 144 -2.79 7.24 -9.54
CA ILE A 144 -1.39 7.59 -9.26
C ILE A 144 -0.45 6.45 -9.69
N LEU A 145 -0.76 5.20 -9.35
CA LEU A 145 0.06 4.03 -9.69
C LEU A 145 0.21 3.80 -11.19
N VAL A 146 -0.85 4.07 -11.98
CA VAL A 146 -0.79 3.95 -13.44
C VAL A 146 0.24 4.91 -14.03
N HIS A 147 0.29 6.14 -13.53
CA HIS A 147 1.14 7.18 -14.08
C HIS A 147 2.57 7.17 -13.51
N THR A 148 2.72 6.86 -12.23
CA THR A 148 3.99 6.98 -11.51
C THR A 148 4.67 5.64 -11.26
N GLY A 149 3.92 4.53 -11.25
CA GLY A 149 4.40 3.22 -10.80
C GLY A 149 4.62 3.15 -9.29
N TYR A 150 4.29 4.19 -8.51
CA TYR A 150 4.56 4.31 -7.08
C TYR A 150 3.28 4.54 -6.27
N LYS A 151 3.16 3.86 -5.12
CA LYS A 151 2.06 4.06 -4.17
C LYS A 151 2.48 5.04 -3.08
N GLN A 152 1.73 6.12 -2.95
CA GLN A 152 1.94 7.09 -1.88
C GLN A 152 1.65 6.46 -0.49
N ARG A 153 2.46 6.83 0.50
CA ARG A 153 2.32 6.36 1.89
C ARG A 153 1.44 7.32 2.70
N THR A 154 0.22 7.55 2.22
CA THR A 154 -0.74 8.42 2.88
C THR A 154 -2.16 7.87 2.76
N HIS A 155 -3.00 8.19 3.74
CA HIS A 155 -4.45 7.95 3.75
C HIS A 155 -5.25 9.25 3.63
N ASP A 156 -4.55 10.38 3.49
CA ASP A 156 -5.16 11.69 3.28
C ASP A 156 -5.69 11.79 1.85
N ILE A 157 -7.02 11.79 1.72
CA ILE A 157 -7.69 11.81 0.41
C ILE A 157 -7.57 13.17 -0.29
N GLU A 158 -7.40 14.27 0.45
CA GLU A 158 -7.16 15.59 -0.15
C GLU A 158 -5.76 15.63 -0.80
N LEU A 159 -4.74 15.16 -0.08
CA LEU A 159 -3.39 15.03 -0.62
C LEU A 159 -3.35 14.08 -1.83
N LEU A 160 -4.01 12.92 -1.73
CA LEU A 160 -4.08 11.97 -2.84
C LEU A 160 -4.81 12.55 -4.05
N GLY A 161 -5.88 13.33 -3.84
CA GLY A 161 -6.59 14.03 -4.89
C GLY A 161 -5.71 15.05 -5.62
N ASN A 162 -4.92 15.82 -4.87
CA ASN A 162 -3.96 16.78 -5.44
C ASN A 162 -2.90 16.06 -6.28
N LEU A 163 -2.29 15.00 -5.74
CA LEU A 163 -1.28 14.20 -6.45
C LEU A 163 -1.84 13.52 -7.71
N ALA A 164 -3.07 13.03 -7.67
CA ALA A 164 -3.72 12.49 -8.85
C ALA A 164 -4.00 13.58 -9.90
N GLY A 165 -4.39 14.78 -9.45
CA GLY A 165 -4.59 15.97 -10.31
C GLY A 165 -3.32 16.41 -11.02
N GLU A 166 -2.17 16.32 -10.38
CA GLU A 166 -0.85 16.56 -11.00
C GLU A 166 -0.56 15.59 -12.16
N GLN A 167 -1.07 14.35 -12.06
CA GLN A 167 -0.86 13.34 -13.10
C GLN A 167 -1.82 13.51 -14.29
N HIS A 168 -3.06 13.95 -14.02
CA HIS A 168 -4.06 14.08 -15.09
C HIS A 168 -5.11 15.15 -14.76
N ALA A 169 -5.31 16.11 -15.69
CA ALA A 169 -6.20 17.26 -15.49
C ALA A 169 -7.65 16.88 -15.11
N LEU A 170 -8.17 15.76 -15.62
CA LEU A 170 -9.52 15.28 -15.26
C LEU A 170 -9.67 14.84 -13.80
N MET A 171 -8.55 14.71 -13.06
CA MET A 171 -8.58 14.31 -11.66
C MET A 171 -8.60 15.50 -10.69
N VAL A 172 -8.42 16.73 -11.20
CA VAL A 172 -8.31 17.95 -10.38
C VAL A 172 -9.61 18.24 -9.60
N ASP A 173 -10.77 18.01 -10.24
CA ASP A 173 -12.10 18.38 -9.72
C ASP A 173 -12.99 17.18 -9.40
N VAL A 174 -12.39 15.99 -9.17
CA VAL A 174 -13.16 14.77 -8.85
C VAL A 174 -13.89 14.90 -7.51
N LEU A 175 -13.27 15.56 -6.53
CA LEU A 175 -13.94 15.95 -5.28
C LEU A 175 -13.99 17.47 -5.24
N PRO A 176 -15.20 18.05 -4.98
CA PRO A 176 -15.30 19.48 -4.80
C PRO A 176 -14.44 19.91 -3.61
N LYS A 177 -13.59 20.90 -3.81
CA LYS A 177 -12.85 21.55 -2.72
C LYS A 177 -13.85 22.39 -1.97
N THR A 178 -14.08 22.10 -0.70
CA THR A 178 -14.93 22.91 0.16
C THR A 178 -14.41 24.33 0.22
N GLU A 179 -15.27 25.30 -0.10
CA GLU A 179 -14.96 26.72 0.11
C GLU A 179 -14.68 26.95 1.62
N PRO A 180 -13.83 27.92 1.98
CA PRO A 180 -13.47 28.19 3.38
C PRO A 180 -14.66 28.44 4.32
N GLU A 181 -15.83 28.83 3.77
CA GLU A 181 -17.06 29.12 4.51
C GLU A 181 -17.81 27.84 4.96
N GLU A 182 -17.51 26.66 4.42
CA GLU A 182 -18.12 25.39 4.83
C GLU A 182 -17.38 24.69 5.99
N LYS A 183 -16.36 25.33 6.57
CA LYS A 183 -15.57 24.82 7.70
C LYS A 183 -16.15 25.20 9.08
N HIS A 184 -17.47 25.35 9.19
CA HIS A 184 -18.14 25.60 10.49
C HIS A 184 -18.89 24.39 11.03
#